data_f857948664c38f92b03b5b5a0c1f211e
#
_entry.id   f857948664c38f92b03b5b5a0c1f211e
#
_cell.length_a   1.000
_cell.length_b   1.000
_cell.length_c   1.000
_cell.angle_alpha   90.00
_cell.angle_beta   90.00
_cell.angle_gamma   90.00
#
_symmetry.space_group_name_H-M   'P 1'
#
loop_
_entity.id
_entity.type
_entity.pdbx_description
1 polymer ?
#
loop_
_entity_poly.entity_id
_entity_poly.type
_entity_poly.pdbx_seq_one_letter_code
_entity_poly.pdbx_strand_id
1 'polypeptide(L)'
;MSAVLCAHSPLPLDAFVVFLIMVNETEKQSSWAARALHSHLAIKTTVAISVTFAAIFIISPGVFKSDQRNTNQQQGIASTVVTAEQAKSINAALHQQPVNLDEEALASPESIAGLDYALSHLIDDQGHLVPSRSIRHMFDSYLTALNETDLESIIKLIQAEINETFSEPARSDALSLLKRYLDYKIDLIDFEEEFSTTNENGSDLERIIASQLALKEFRTNFFNHSEYESFFEEDDAHNAFMIEQMRINQDEQLSTKEKAQKLDQALSLLPESSLKSRKRMLSHTQLRTEVSQIRANGGSEDEVFAAREQALGAQAAIDLRKLDEQRASWQDKLGIFSHARNQILSSSMTESDQNKEIERLLDEQFEASEHKRVIALM
;
A
#
# COMPACT_ATOMS: atom_id res chain seq x y z
N MET A 1 -6.57 -30.97 12.66
CA MET A 1 -7.30 -29.69 12.64
C MET A 1 -6.26 -28.62 12.93
N SER A 2 -5.70 -28.03 11.91
CA SER A 2 -4.69 -26.96 12.02
C SER A 2 -5.13 -25.84 11.11
N ALA A 3 -5.48 -24.72 11.75
CA ALA A 3 -5.86 -23.49 11.09
C ALA A 3 -4.63 -22.84 10.44
N VAL A 4 -4.72 -22.60 9.16
CA VAL A 4 -3.73 -21.84 8.40
C VAL A 4 -4.03 -20.36 8.62
N LEU A 5 -3.17 -19.69 9.38
CA LEU A 5 -3.14 -18.23 9.45
C LEU A 5 -2.70 -17.67 8.09
N CYS A 6 -3.63 -17.14 7.32
CA CYS A 6 -3.31 -16.18 6.27
C CYS A 6 -3.12 -14.80 6.92
N ALA A 7 -1.88 -14.47 7.22
CA ALA A 7 -1.51 -13.11 7.58
C ALA A 7 -1.66 -12.23 6.32
N HIS A 8 -2.73 -11.46 6.24
CA HIS A 8 -2.83 -10.33 5.32
C HIS A 8 -2.01 -9.19 5.91
N SER A 9 -0.77 -9.08 5.45
CA SER A 9 0.03 -7.88 5.69
C SER A 9 -0.62 -6.71 4.97
N PRO A 10 -0.76 -5.53 5.61
CA PRO A 10 -1.17 -4.33 4.90
C PRO A 10 -0.14 -4.05 3.80
N LEU A 11 -0.61 -3.76 2.60
CA LEU A 11 0.24 -3.40 1.46
C LEU A 11 1.09 -2.19 1.87
N PRO A 12 2.42 -2.30 1.84
CA PRO A 12 3.29 -1.19 2.18
C PRO A 12 3.18 -0.09 1.11
N LEU A 13 3.41 1.16 1.52
CA LEU A 13 3.55 2.35 0.67
C LEU A 13 4.49 2.17 -0.55
N ASP A 14 5.18 1.04 -0.62
CA ASP A 14 6.17 0.69 -1.65
C ASP A 14 5.57 0.31 -3.02
N ALA A 15 4.27 0.07 -3.13
CA ALA A 15 3.64 -0.29 -4.41
C ALA A 15 3.76 0.82 -5.46
N PHE A 16 3.84 2.08 -5.02
CA PHE A 16 3.96 3.23 -5.92
C PHE A 16 5.40 3.44 -6.43
N VAL A 17 6.40 3.13 -5.60
CA VAL A 17 7.81 3.18 -6.00
C VAL A 17 8.12 2.10 -7.03
N VAL A 18 7.52 0.92 -6.89
CA VAL A 18 7.63 -0.17 -7.89
C VAL A 18 6.95 0.23 -9.21
N PHE A 19 5.82 0.94 -9.16
CA PHE A 19 5.15 1.42 -10.37
C PHE A 19 5.98 2.48 -11.13
N LEU A 20 6.64 3.40 -10.43
CA LEU A 20 7.53 4.41 -11.03
C LEU A 20 8.80 3.79 -11.63
N ILE A 21 9.32 2.72 -11.03
CA ILE A 21 10.46 1.97 -11.58
C ILE A 21 10.02 1.17 -12.82
N MET A 22 8.84 0.57 -12.81
CA MET A 22 8.30 -0.14 -13.98
C MET A 22 8.00 0.79 -15.18
N VAL A 23 7.52 2.00 -14.94
CA VAL A 23 7.29 2.99 -16.03
C VAL A 23 8.60 3.41 -16.69
N ASN A 24 9.70 3.49 -15.93
CA ASN A 24 11.01 3.85 -16.49
C ASN A 24 11.68 2.69 -17.27
N GLU A 25 11.32 1.43 -17.02
CA GLU A 25 11.81 0.29 -17.80
C GLU A 25 11.00 0.05 -19.08
N THR A 26 9.70 0.40 -19.11
CA THR A 26 8.89 0.28 -20.33
C THR A 26 9.24 1.29 -21.41
N GLU A 27 9.75 2.49 -21.07
CA GLU A 27 10.27 3.45 -22.05
C GLU A 27 11.54 2.96 -22.78
N LYS A 28 12.34 2.11 -22.15
CA LYS A 28 13.55 1.54 -22.77
C LYS A 28 13.28 0.45 -23.79
N GLN A 29 12.11 -0.21 -23.76
CA GLN A 29 11.75 -1.27 -24.70
C GLN A 29 10.96 -0.77 -25.93
N SER A 30 10.49 0.49 -25.95
CA SER A 30 9.66 1.00 -27.04
C SER A 30 10.43 1.65 -28.22
N SER A 31 11.75 1.70 -28.17
CA SER A 31 12.54 2.43 -29.17
C SER A 31 12.69 1.74 -30.55
N TRP A 32 12.19 0.52 -30.76
CA TRP A 32 12.28 -0.14 -32.07
C TRP A 32 10.92 -0.39 -32.75
N ALA A 33 9.79 -0.09 -32.08
CA ALA A 33 8.45 -0.16 -32.67
C ALA A 33 7.93 1.17 -33.27
N ALA A 34 8.67 2.25 -33.17
CA ALA A 34 8.26 3.59 -33.59
C ALA A 34 8.63 3.94 -35.05
N ARG A 35 8.71 2.97 -35.96
CA ARG A 35 8.98 3.24 -37.39
C ARG A 35 7.88 2.79 -38.36
N ALA A 36 6.66 2.64 -37.88
CA ALA A 36 5.49 2.44 -38.75
C ALA A 36 4.25 3.05 -38.10
N LEU A 37 3.82 4.17 -38.63
CA LEU A 37 2.47 4.73 -38.78
C LEU A 37 2.38 6.21 -38.40
N HIS A 38 2.68 7.02 -39.43
CA HIS A 38 2.14 8.38 -39.50
C HIS A 38 0.67 8.28 -39.91
N SER A 39 -0.24 8.58 -38.99
CA SER A 39 -1.53 9.20 -39.32
C SER A 39 -2.25 9.66 -38.06
N HIS A 40 -2.63 10.93 -38.07
CA HIS A 40 -3.45 11.70 -37.17
C HIS A 40 -4.47 10.92 -36.31
N LEU A 41 -4.33 10.98 -34.99
CA LEU A 41 -5.44 11.27 -34.06
C LEU A 41 -4.86 11.79 -32.74
N ALA A 42 -5.03 13.08 -32.50
CA ALA A 42 -4.73 13.70 -31.21
C ALA A 42 -5.74 13.19 -30.18
N ILE A 43 -5.39 12.15 -29.44
CA ILE A 43 -6.12 11.78 -28.22
C ILE A 43 -5.54 12.65 -27.11
N LYS A 44 -6.28 13.69 -26.74
CA LYS A 44 -6.07 14.39 -25.47
C LYS A 44 -6.41 13.42 -24.34
N THR A 45 -5.44 12.63 -23.92
CA THR A 45 -5.50 11.96 -22.61
C THR A 45 -5.23 13.03 -21.57
N THR A 46 -6.31 13.60 -21.04
CA THR A 46 -6.27 14.36 -19.78
C THR A 46 -5.86 13.35 -18.71
N VAL A 47 -4.57 13.29 -18.39
CA VAL A 47 -4.08 12.60 -17.21
C VAL A 47 -4.50 13.48 -16.04
N ALA A 48 -5.67 13.19 -15.48
CA ALA A 48 -6.03 13.66 -14.17
C ALA A 48 -5.09 12.96 -13.17
N ILE A 49 -3.94 13.59 -12.90
CA ILE A 49 -3.11 13.24 -11.75
C ILE A 49 -3.88 13.76 -10.55
N SER A 50 -4.77 12.91 -10.03
CA SER A 50 -5.40 13.15 -8.76
C SER A 50 -4.29 13.20 -7.71
N VAL A 51 -4.14 14.38 -7.09
CA VAL A 51 -3.24 14.63 -5.96
C VAL A 51 -3.81 13.93 -4.72
N THR A 52 -3.83 12.60 -4.74
CA THR A 52 -4.36 11.75 -3.68
C THR A 52 -3.23 11.19 -2.82
N PHE A 53 -2.38 12.08 -2.28
CA PHE A 53 -1.31 11.65 -1.37
C PHE A 53 -1.68 11.66 0.11
N ALA A 54 -2.86 12.16 0.48
CA ALA A 54 -3.34 12.07 1.86
C ALA A 54 -4.65 11.29 2.00
N ALA A 55 -5.19 10.82 0.91
CA ALA A 55 -6.47 10.14 0.90
C ALA A 55 -6.35 8.77 0.24
N ILE A 56 -5.63 7.84 0.88
CA ILE A 56 -5.93 6.42 0.69
C ILE A 56 -7.16 6.04 1.52
N PHE A 57 -8.01 7.00 1.77
CA PHE A 57 -9.42 6.79 2.09
C PHE A 57 -10.23 7.88 1.40
N ILE A 58 -10.32 7.70 0.11
CA ILE A 58 -11.37 8.30 -0.67
C ILE A 58 -12.68 7.76 -0.09
N ILE A 59 -13.41 8.61 0.60
CA ILE A 59 -14.83 8.65 0.36
C ILE A 59 -14.89 9.01 -1.12
N SER A 60 -15.11 8.02 -1.97
CA SER A 60 -15.12 8.20 -3.42
C SER A 60 -16.06 9.36 -3.74
N PRO A 61 -15.69 10.36 -4.58
CA PRO A 61 -16.58 11.47 -4.93
C PRO A 61 -17.92 10.99 -5.50
N GLY A 62 -18.01 9.72 -5.90
CA GLY A 62 -19.25 9.06 -6.29
C GLY A 62 -20.25 8.78 -5.17
N VAL A 63 -19.84 8.81 -3.89
CA VAL A 63 -20.74 8.61 -2.75
C VAL A 63 -21.53 9.89 -2.43
N PHE A 64 -21.03 11.06 -2.86
CA PHE A 64 -21.67 12.37 -2.61
C PHE A 64 -22.29 13.04 -3.85
N LYS A 65 -22.25 12.44 -5.05
CA LYS A 65 -22.93 12.99 -6.23
C LYS A 65 -24.32 12.40 -6.37
N SER A 66 -25.34 13.23 -6.13
CA SER A 66 -26.72 12.98 -6.49
C SER A 66 -26.89 13.03 -8.01
N ASP A 67 -26.88 11.88 -8.68
CA ASP A 67 -27.34 11.79 -10.06
C ASP A 67 -28.81 11.29 -10.05
N GLN A 68 -29.74 12.20 -10.33
CA GLN A 68 -31.13 11.86 -10.57
C GLN A 68 -31.24 11.13 -11.92
N ARG A 69 -31.21 9.81 -11.90
CA ARG A 69 -31.81 8.99 -12.96
C ARG A 69 -32.54 7.78 -12.38
N ASN A 70 -33.85 7.84 -12.53
CA ASN A 70 -34.77 6.73 -12.38
C ASN A 70 -34.27 5.47 -13.07
N THR A 71 -34.09 4.39 -12.33
CA THR A 71 -34.42 3.03 -12.82
C THR A 71 -34.71 2.10 -11.64
N ASN A 72 -35.83 1.42 -11.76
CA ASN A 72 -36.38 0.45 -10.82
C ASN A 72 -35.47 -0.78 -10.60
N GLN A 73 -35.56 -1.28 -9.37
CA GLN A 73 -35.26 -2.63 -8.89
C GLN A 73 -33.77 -3.07 -8.86
N GLN A 74 -33.19 -2.89 -7.66
CA GLN A 74 -32.50 -4.00 -6.97
C GLN A 74 -32.44 -3.66 -5.48
N GLN A 75 -33.02 -4.49 -4.63
CA GLN A 75 -32.86 -4.44 -3.19
C GLN A 75 -31.39 -4.82 -2.88
N GLY A 76 -30.56 -3.81 -2.67
CA GLY A 76 -29.22 -3.86 -2.13
C GLY A 76 -29.09 -2.66 -1.20
N ILE A 77 -28.48 -2.85 -0.05
CA ILE A 77 -28.28 -1.90 1.05
C ILE A 77 -28.07 -0.49 0.48
N ALA A 78 -29.07 0.37 0.65
CA ALA A 78 -29.01 1.77 0.24
C ALA A 78 -28.05 2.48 1.20
N SER A 79 -26.79 2.65 0.77
CA SER A 79 -25.87 3.60 1.39
C SER A 79 -26.52 4.97 1.30
N THR A 80 -27.08 5.47 2.39
CA THR A 80 -27.66 6.80 2.46
C THR A 80 -26.50 7.78 2.29
N VAL A 81 -26.47 8.48 1.15
CA VAL A 81 -25.49 9.51 0.87
C VAL A 81 -25.68 10.63 1.90
N VAL A 82 -24.80 10.71 2.88
CA VAL A 82 -24.82 11.73 3.94
C VAL A 82 -24.09 12.96 3.43
N THR A 83 -24.71 14.16 3.52
CA THR A 83 -24.03 15.42 3.18
C THR A 83 -23.01 15.80 4.24
N ALA A 84 -22.05 16.68 3.90
CA ALA A 84 -21.06 17.19 4.87
C ALA A 84 -21.73 17.81 6.11
N GLU A 85 -22.80 18.60 5.92
CA GLU A 85 -23.58 19.18 7.03
C GLU A 85 -24.23 18.12 7.91
N GLN A 86 -24.80 17.09 7.32
CA GLN A 86 -25.39 15.96 8.04
C GLN A 86 -24.30 15.20 8.82
N ALA A 87 -23.15 14.95 8.20
CA ALA A 87 -22.02 14.28 8.85
C ALA A 87 -21.51 15.07 10.05
N LYS A 88 -21.37 16.41 9.94
CA LYS A 88 -21.03 17.28 11.06
C LYS A 88 -22.08 17.26 12.16
N SER A 89 -23.35 17.27 11.80
CA SER A 89 -24.44 17.20 12.77
C SER A 89 -24.42 15.88 13.53
N ILE A 90 -24.22 14.76 12.87
CA ILE A 90 -24.07 13.41 13.48
C ILE A 90 -22.86 13.42 14.42
N ASN A 91 -21.70 13.87 13.96
CA ASN A 91 -20.50 13.95 14.77
C ASN A 91 -20.70 14.80 16.04
N ALA A 92 -21.29 15.97 15.90
CA ALA A 92 -21.58 16.86 17.03
C ALA A 92 -22.58 16.24 18.04
N ALA A 93 -23.64 15.60 17.53
CA ALA A 93 -24.66 14.98 18.39
C ALA A 93 -24.10 13.81 19.21
N LEU A 94 -23.32 12.95 18.62
CA LEU A 94 -22.72 11.77 19.27
C LEU A 94 -21.69 12.16 20.33
N HIS A 95 -20.99 13.29 20.17
CA HIS A 95 -20.04 13.78 21.16
C HIS A 95 -20.64 14.63 22.29
N GLN A 96 -21.94 14.93 22.22
CA GLN A 96 -22.68 15.59 23.30
C GLN A 96 -23.37 14.61 24.25
N GLN A 97 -23.54 13.36 23.84
CA GLN A 97 -24.20 12.33 24.64
C GLN A 97 -23.14 11.47 25.35
N PRO A 98 -23.38 11.07 26.60
CA PRO A 98 -22.58 10.00 27.18
C PRO A 98 -22.74 8.77 26.32
N VAL A 99 -21.64 8.10 26.01
CA VAL A 99 -21.64 6.88 25.18
C VAL A 99 -22.48 5.83 25.90
N ASN A 100 -23.73 5.72 25.54
CA ASN A 100 -24.62 4.65 26.00
C ASN A 100 -24.39 3.50 25.03
N LEU A 101 -23.51 2.58 25.40
CA LEU A 101 -23.35 1.30 24.75
C LEU A 101 -24.54 0.43 25.20
N ASP A 102 -25.77 0.78 24.78
CA ASP A 102 -26.87 -0.16 24.89
C ASP A 102 -26.49 -1.38 24.06
N GLU A 103 -26.55 -2.54 24.72
CA GLU A 103 -26.08 -3.86 24.33
C GLU A 103 -26.70 -4.48 23.06
N GLU A 104 -27.31 -3.72 22.20
CA GLU A 104 -27.52 -4.13 20.83
C GLU A 104 -26.13 -4.08 20.16
N ALA A 105 -25.41 -5.21 20.28
CA ALA A 105 -24.06 -5.37 19.77
C ALA A 105 -23.98 -4.79 18.36
N LEU A 106 -23.36 -3.60 18.23
CA LEU A 106 -23.02 -3.04 16.93
C LEU A 106 -22.25 -4.12 16.19
N ALA A 107 -22.84 -4.69 15.16
CA ALA A 107 -22.17 -5.74 14.39
C ALA A 107 -20.87 -5.15 13.84
N SER A 108 -19.76 -5.73 14.25
CA SER A 108 -18.46 -5.28 13.76
C SER A 108 -18.39 -5.57 12.25
N PRO A 109 -18.15 -4.56 11.40
CA PRO A 109 -17.94 -4.76 9.99
C PRO A 109 -16.81 -5.77 9.72
N GLU A 110 -16.91 -6.53 8.62
CA GLU A 110 -15.96 -7.59 8.31
C GLU A 110 -14.54 -7.04 8.07
N SER A 111 -14.44 -5.84 7.50
CA SER A 111 -13.18 -5.17 7.20
C SER A 111 -12.36 -4.79 8.43
N ILE A 112 -13.00 -4.61 9.59
CA ILE A 112 -12.34 -4.21 10.84
C ILE A 112 -12.38 -5.30 11.91
N ALA A 113 -12.98 -6.47 11.61
CA ALA A 113 -13.07 -7.56 12.54
C ALA A 113 -11.68 -8.09 12.93
N GLY A 114 -11.41 -8.15 14.24
CA GLY A 114 -10.15 -8.68 14.79
C GLY A 114 -8.95 -7.72 14.69
N LEU A 115 -9.15 -6.45 14.40
CA LEU A 115 -8.12 -5.43 14.55
C LEU A 115 -7.85 -5.18 16.04
N ASP A 116 -6.57 -5.15 16.41
CA ASP A 116 -6.08 -4.80 17.74
C ASP A 116 -4.98 -3.73 17.58
N TYR A 117 -5.18 -2.57 18.17
CA TYR A 117 -4.29 -1.42 18.01
C TYR A 117 -3.31 -1.25 19.15
N ALA A 118 -3.40 -2.03 20.23
CA ALA A 118 -2.52 -1.99 21.40
C ALA A 118 -2.23 -0.55 21.88
N LEU A 119 -3.26 0.31 22.00
CA LEU A 119 -3.13 1.74 22.28
C LEU A 119 -3.00 2.08 23.76
N SER A 120 -3.20 1.13 24.68
CA SER A 120 -3.26 1.35 26.13
C SER A 120 -1.99 1.98 26.72
N HIS A 121 -0.87 1.93 26.02
CA HIS A 121 0.41 2.53 26.44
C HIS A 121 0.52 4.03 26.07
N LEU A 122 -0.42 4.59 25.34
CA LEU A 122 -0.39 5.97 24.84
C LEU A 122 -0.97 6.95 25.89
N ILE A 123 -0.45 6.85 27.11
CA ILE A 123 -0.81 7.73 28.24
C ILE A 123 0.47 8.27 28.87
N ASP A 124 0.43 9.52 29.31
CA ASP A 124 1.54 10.15 30.04
C ASP A 124 1.49 9.82 31.56
N ASP A 125 2.45 10.33 32.30
CA ASP A 125 2.55 10.12 33.75
C ASP A 125 1.37 10.73 34.55
N GLN A 126 0.57 11.62 33.94
CA GLN A 126 -0.62 12.26 34.53
C GLN A 126 -1.91 11.54 34.09
N GLY A 127 -1.81 10.52 33.24
CA GLY A 127 -2.92 9.77 32.72
C GLY A 127 -3.61 10.40 31.50
N HIS A 128 -3.05 11.47 30.91
CA HIS A 128 -3.54 12.10 29.70
C HIS A 128 -3.10 11.33 28.44
N LEU A 129 -3.88 11.45 27.39
CA LEU A 129 -3.57 10.87 26.10
C LEU A 129 -2.32 11.49 25.49
N VAL A 130 -1.39 10.66 25.06
CA VAL A 130 -0.28 11.06 24.20
C VAL A 130 -0.69 10.86 22.74
N PRO A 131 -0.89 11.94 21.95
CA PRO A 131 -1.23 11.82 20.53
C PRO A 131 -0.20 10.98 19.79
N SER A 132 -0.66 10.10 18.93
CA SER A 132 0.23 9.24 18.15
C SER A 132 -0.37 8.89 16.80
N ARG A 133 0.49 8.55 15.84
CA ARG A 133 0.08 8.03 14.53
C ARG A 133 -0.80 6.78 14.64
N SER A 134 -0.59 5.94 15.67
CA SER A 134 -1.39 4.74 15.88
C SER A 134 -2.86 5.05 16.16
N ILE A 135 -3.16 6.12 16.91
CA ILE A 135 -4.54 6.59 17.14
C ILE A 135 -5.17 7.04 15.82
N ARG A 136 -4.44 7.85 15.03
CA ARG A 136 -4.92 8.26 13.71
C ARG A 136 -5.19 7.05 12.81
N HIS A 137 -4.29 6.06 12.80
CA HIS A 137 -4.48 4.83 12.04
C HIS A 137 -5.71 4.04 12.50
N MET A 138 -5.97 3.98 13.79
CA MET A 138 -7.19 3.38 14.31
C MET A 138 -8.42 4.10 13.75
N PHE A 139 -8.50 5.43 13.84
CA PHE A 139 -9.61 6.20 13.27
C PHE A 139 -9.78 5.95 11.77
N ASP A 140 -8.69 6.02 10.99
CA ASP A 140 -8.72 5.77 9.56
C ASP A 140 -9.19 4.35 9.24
N SER A 141 -8.75 3.35 10.00
CA SER A 141 -9.16 1.95 9.77
C SER A 141 -10.66 1.75 9.97
N TYR A 142 -11.23 2.31 11.04
CA TYR A 142 -12.68 2.25 11.24
C TYR A 142 -13.45 2.97 10.13
N LEU A 143 -12.96 4.12 9.66
CA LEU A 143 -13.58 4.84 8.55
C LEU A 143 -13.55 4.06 7.22
N THR A 144 -12.71 3.04 7.06
CA THR A 144 -12.73 2.18 5.86
C THR A 144 -14.03 1.41 5.74
N ALA A 145 -14.69 1.12 6.86
CA ALA A 145 -15.91 0.35 6.92
C ALA A 145 -17.18 1.14 6.54
N LEU A 146 -17.05 2.41 6.11
CA LEU A 146 -18.19 3.23 5.64
C LEU A 146 -18.90 2.63 4.41
N ASN A 147 -18.29 1.68 3.73
CA ASN A 147 -18.95 0.93 2.66
C ASN A 147 -19.83 -0.22 3.17
N GLU A 148 -19.68 -0.61 4.44
CA GLU A 148 -20.39 -1.73 5.08
C GLU A 148 -21.46 -1.27 6.05
N THR A 149 -21.27 -0.09 6.67
CA THR A 149 -22.22 0.48 7.63
C THR A 149 -22.23 2.01 7.57
N ASP A 150 -23.16 2.64 8.26
CA ASP A 150 -23.31 4.10 8.28
C ASP A 150 -22.31 4.80 9.22
N LEU A 151 -22.16 6.13 9.02
CA LEU A 151 -21.23 6.96 9.76
C LEU A 151 -21.51 6.96 11.29
N GLU A 152 -22.79 6.96 11.68
CA GLU A 152 -23.17 6.96 13.10
C GLU A 152 -22.69 5.68 13.78
N SER A 153 -22.89 4.54 13.15
CA SER A 153 -22.41 3.23 13.62
C SER A 153 -20.89 3.19 13.73
N ILE A 154 -20.17 3.71 12.73
CA ILE A 154 -18.69 3.79 12.77
C ILE A 154 -18.22 4.66 13.94
N ILE A 155 -18.82 5.83 14.15
CA ILE A 155 -18.43 6.70 15.28
C ILE A 155 -18.66 6.00 16.62
N LYS A 156 -19.80 5.32 16.77
CA LYS A 156 -20.09 4.54 17.99
C LYS A 156 -19.10 3.41 18.21
N LEU A 157 -18.67 2.70 17.16
CA LEU A 157 -17.64 1.67 17.25
C LEU A 157 -16.30 2.25 17.71
N ILE A 158 -15.86 3.39 17.14
CA ILE A 158 -14.62 4.05 17.58
C ILE A 158 -14.73 4.53 19.04
N GLN A 159 -15.88 5.07 19.43
CA GLN A 159 -16.11 5.50 20.82
C GLN A 159 -16.09 4.30 21.79
N ALA A 160 -16.63 3.14 21.39
CA ALA A 160 -16.58 1.91 22.16
C ALA A 160 -15.14 1.46 22.36
N GLU A 161 -14.34 1.43 21.32
CA GLU A 161 -12.90 1.09 21.37
C GLU A 161 -12.12 2.04 22.31
N ILE A 162 -12.37 3.34 22.20
CA ILE A 162 -11.76 4.34 23.10
C ILE A 162 -12.16 4.09 24.55
N ASN A 163 -13.43 3.79 24.81
CA ASN A 163 -13.94 3.56 26.17
C ASN A 163 -13.38 2.28 26.78
N GLU A 164 -13.15 1.24 25.99
CA GLU A 164 -12.54 -0.03 26.43
C GLU A 164 -11.03 0.15 26.69
N THR A 165 -10.35 0.90 25.81
CA THR A 165 -8.90 1.06 25.86
C THR A 165 -8.42 2.03 26.92
N PHE A 166 -9.12 3.17 27.13
CA PHE A 166 -8.65 4.27 27.95
C PHE A 166 -9.53 4.53 29.18
N SER A 167 -8.87 4.86 30.30
CA SER A 167 -9.49 5.45 31.49
C SER A 167 -9.42 6.97 31.44
N GLU A 168 -10.19 7.66 32.32
CA GLU A 168 -10.05 9.13 32.48
C GLU A 168 -8.66 9.49 33.05
N PRO A 169 -8.03 10.59 32.60
CA PRO A 169 -8.53 11.60 31.64
C PRO A 169 -8.27 11.27 30.16
N ALA A 170 -7.43 10.28 29.82
CA ALA A 170 -7.07 9.95 28.44
C ALA A 170 -8.29 9.61 27.57
N ARG A 171 -9.33 9.02 28.13
CA ARG A 171 -10.60 8.77 27.44
C ARG A 171 -11.24 10.04 26.91
N SER A 172 -11.40 11.05 27.77
CA SER A 172 -11.95 12.34 27.36
C SER A 172 -11.08 13.03 26.31
N ASP A 173 -9.76 12.93 26.43
CA ASP A 173 -8.82 13.48 25.46
C ASP A 173 -9.00 12.78 24.09
N ALA A 174 -9.08 11.44 24.08
CA ALA A 174 -9.26 10.65 22.87
C ALA A 174 -10.60 10.92 22.15
N LEU A 175 -11.69 11.05 22.92
CA LEU A 175 -13.00 11.40 22.38
C LEU A 175 -13.00 12.82 21.77
N SER A 176 -12.37 13.79 22.46
CA SER A 176 -12.20 15.14 21.93
C SER A 176 -11.36 15.16 20.64
N LEU A 177 -10.31 14.36 20.60
CA LEU A 177 -9.45 14.24 19.43
C LEU A 177 -10.21 13.57 18.26
N LEU A 178 -10.98 12.51 18.54
CA LEU A 178 -11.83 11.87 17.53
C LEU A 178 -12.80 12.87 16.89
N LYS A 179 -13.49 13.67 17.71
CA LYS A 179 -14.42 14.69 17.21
C LYS A 179 -13.74 15.62 16.22
N ARG A 180 -12.59 16.20 16.58
CA ARG A 180 -11.83 17.12 15.73
C ARG A 180 -11.27 16.43 14.49
N TYR A 181 -10.89 15.16 14.62
CA TYR A 181 -10.43 14.35 13.48
C TYR A 181 -11.53 14.12 12.46
N LEU A 182 -12.74 13.82 12.91
CA LEU A 182 -13.90 13.66 12.03
C LEU A 182 -14.31 14.99 11.39
N ASP A 183 -14.33 16.09 12.15
CA ASP A 183 -14.59 17.44 11.59
C ASP A 183 -13.53 17.76 10.49
N TYR A 184 -12.25 17.49 10.75
CA TYR A 184 -11.18 17.64 9.75
C TYR A 184 -11.44 16.79 8.50
N LYS A 185 -11.81 15.51 8.64
CA LYS A 185 -12.06 14.62 7.48
C LYS A 185 -13.24 15.08 6.64
N ILE A 186 -14.27 15.59 7.27
CA ILE A 186 -15.45 16.12 6.60
C ILE A 186 -15.09 17.39 5.81
N ASP A 187 -14.42 18.33 6.47
CA ASP A 187 -14.05 19.62 5.86
C ASP A 187 -12.94 19.48 4.80
N LEU A 188 -12.16 18.41 4.86
CA LEU A 188 -11.13 18.11 3.87
C LEU A 188 -11.72 17.90 2.47
N ILE A 189 -12.95 17.39 2.37
CA ILE A 189 -13.63 17.16 1.09
C ILE A 189 -13.90 18.48 0.38
N ASP A 190 -14.48 19.43 1.12
CA ASP A 190 -14.79 20.77 0.58
C ASP A 190 -13.49 21.53 0.26
N PHE A 191 -12.48 21.42 1.12
CA PHE A 191 -11.14 22.00 0.89
C PHE A 191 -10.50 21.48 -0.42
N GLU A 192 -10.52 20.17 -0.67
CA GLU A 192 -9.94 19.58 -1.89
C GLU A 192 -10.70 20.02 -3.14
N GLU A 193 -12.02 20.12 -3.09
CA GLU A 193 -12.84 20.59 -4.20
C GLU A 193 -12.55 22.07 -4.49
N GLU A 194 -12.53 22.93 -3.47
CA GLU A 194 -12.23 24.36 -3.62
C GLU A 194 -10.80 24.58 -4.15
N PHE A 195 -9.81 23.86 -3.57
CA PHE A 195 -8.42 23.97 -4.00
C PHE A 195 -8.25 23.57 -5.47
N SER A 196 -8.88 22.49 -5.91
CA SER A 196 -8.77 21.98 -7.27
C SER A 196 -9.36 22.95 -8.31
N THR A 197 -10.45 23.62 -7.97
CA THR A 197 -11.12 24.59 -8.86
C THR A 197 -10.39 25.93 -8.93
N THR A 198 -9.74 26.34 -7.84
CA THR A 198 -9.08 27.66 -7.74
C THR A 198 -7.67 27.64 -8.33
N ASN A 199 -6.99 26.50 -8.31
CA ASN A 199 -5.58 26.37 -8.70
C ASN A 199 -5.38 25.59 -10.01
N GLU A 200 -6.14 25.89 -11.05
CA GLU A 200 -6.01 25.23 -12.36
C GLU A 200 -4.75 25.66 -13.14
N ASN A 201 -4.14 26.80 -12.78
CA ASN A 201 -2.98 27.35 -13.48
C ASN A 201 -1.66 26.90 -12.85
N GLY A 202 -0.65 26.68 -13.67
CA GLY A 202 0.69 26.26 -13.25
C GLY A 202 1.07 24.85 -13.71
N SER A 203 2.33 24.49 -13.51
CA SER A 203 2.81 23.12 -13.74
C SER A 203 2.25 22.18 -12.68
N ASP A 204 2.20 20.88 -12.99
CA ASP A 204 1.73 19.86 -12.02
C ASP A 204 2.54 19.90 -10.72
N LEU A 205 3.85 20.13 -10.80
CA LEU A 205 4.70 20.24 -9.63
C LEU A 205 4.37 21.46 -8.77
N GLU A 206 4.12 22.63 -9.39
CA GLU A 206 3.72 23.84 -8.68
C GLU A 206 2.38 23.64 -7.96
N ARG A 207 1.42 22.98 -8.61
CA ARG A 207 0.12 22.67 -8.00
C ARG A 207 0.26 21.71 -6.82
N ILE A 208 1.11 20.68 -6.92
CA ILE A 208 1.39 19.76 -5.83
C ILE A 208 2.01 20.49 -4.64
N ILE A 209 3.00 21.37 -4.87
CA ILE A 209 3.63 22.16 -3.81
C ILE A 209 2.60 23.07 -3.12
N ALA A 210 1.80 23.80 -3.91
CA ALA A 210 0.77 24.68 -3.37
C ALA A 210 -0.28 23.90 -2.55
N SER A 211 -0.72 22.75 -3.04
CA SER A 211 -1.66 21.88 -2.33
C SER A 211 -1.11 21.40 -0.99
N GLN A 212 0.17 20.98 -0.93
CA GLN A 212 0.78 20.53 0.32
C GLN A 212 0.91 21.67 1.34
N LEU A 213 1.25 22.88 0.89
CA LEU A 213 1.33 24.06 1.78
C LEU A 213 -0.06 24.44 2.33
N ALA A 214 -1.06 24.49 1.45
CA ALA A 214 -2.43 24.80 1.85
C ALA A 214 -3.01 23.73 2.79
N LEU A 215 -2.76 22.43 2.51
CA LEU A 215 -3.19 21.33 3.38
C LEU A 215 -2.54 21.41 4.76
N LYS A 216 -1.26 21.78 4.82
CA LYS A 216 -0.55 21.97 6.08
C LYS A 216 -1.20 23.07 6.91
N GLU A 217 -1.50 24.20 6.32
CA GLU A 217 -2.20 25.30 6.98
C GLU A 217 -3.61 24.89 7.42
N PHE A 218 -4.37 24.24 6.54
CA PHE A 218 -5.71 23.73 6.83
C PHE A 218 -5.76 22.82 8.06
N ARG A 219 -4.81 21.89 8.21
CA ARG A 219 -4.71 20.99 9.37
C ARG A 219 -4.52 21.73 10.70
N THR A 220 -3.86 22.89 10.70
CA THR A 220 -3.65 23.66 11.94
C THR A 220 -4.94 24.24 12.53
N ASN A 221 -6.05 24.26 11.78
CA ASN A 221 -7.36 24.67 12.28
C ASN A 221 -7.98 23.60 13.22
N PHE A 222 -7.54 22.34 13.11
CA PHE A 222 -8.14 21.21 13.82
C PHE A 222 -7.22 20.64 14.90
N PHE A 223 -5.89 20.74 14.71
CA PHE A 223 -4.91 20.06 15.55
C PHE A 223 -3.93 21.05 16.16
N ASN A 224 -3.62 20.86 17.45
CA ASN A 224 -2.53 21.58 18.08
C ASN A 224 -1.17 21.06 17.55
N HIS A 225 -0.07 21.72 17.96
CA HIS A 225 1.26 21.41 17.46
C HIS A 225 1.68 19.95 17.69
N SER A 226 1.48 19.43 18.91
CA SER A 226 1.85 18.04 19.26
C SER A 226 1.01 17.01 18.50
N GLU A 227 -0.29 17.27 18.34
CA GLU A 227 -1.18 16.41 17.56
C GLU A 227 -0.83 16.44 16.09
N TYR A 228 -0.51 17.63 15.55
CA TYR A 228 -0.07 17.80 14.16
C TYR A 228 1.21 17.02 13.90
N GLU A 229 2.25 17.19 14.70
CA GLU A 229 3.52 16.47 14.57
C GLU A 229 3.30 14.96 14.61
N SER A 230 2.57 14.48 15.63
CA SER A 230 2.30 13.05 15.81
C SER A 230 1.52 12.43 14.64
N PHE A 231 0.62 13.18 14.02
CA PHE A 231 -0.27 12.68 12.98
C PHE A 231 0.31 12.80 11.57
N PHE A 232 1.00 13.91 11.28
CA PHE A 232 1.27 14.30 9.90
C PHE A 232 2.73 14.56 9.56
N GLU A 233 3.63 14.72 10.55
CA GLU A 233 5.03 15.08 10.28
C GLU A 233 5.73 14.05 9.37
N GLU A 234 5.51 12.78 9.61
CA GLU A 234 6.10 11.72 8.79
C GLU A 234 5.55 11.74 7.35
N ASP A 235 4.24 11.97 7.18
CA ASP A 235 3.62 12.09 5.86
C ASP A 235 4.12 13.34 5.14
N ASP A 236 4.25 14.47 5.84
CA ASP A 236 4.79 15.72 5.29
C ASP A 236 6.25 15.57 4.85
N ALA A 237 7.05 14.85 5.64
CA ALA A 237 8.44 14.56 5.29
C ALA A 237 8.55 13.69 4.03
N HIS A 238 7.69 12.68 3.89
CA HIS A 238 7.60 11.87 2.67
C HIS A 238 7.18 12.72 1.46
N ASN A 239 6.16 13.56 1.62
CA ASN A 239 5.70 14.44 0.56
C ASN A 239 6.80 15.44 0.14
N ALA A 240 7.54 16.01 1.09
CA ALA A 240 8.68 16.88 0.81
C ALA A 240 9.77 16.15 0.01
N PHE A 241 10.09 14.90 0.39
CA PHE A 241 11.02 14.07 -0.36
C PHE A 241 10.52 13.79 -1.79
N MET A 242 9.25 13.43 -1.96
CA MET A 242 8.67 13.14 -3.28
C MET A 242 8.66 14.39 -4.18
N ILE A 243 8.34 15.55 -3.65
CA ILE A 243 8.39 16.84 -4.36
C ILE A 243 9.82 17.15 -4.81
N GLU A 244 10.80 16.97 -3.94
CA GLU A 244 12.20 17.21 -4.30
C GLU A 244 12.71 16.22 -5.35
N GLN A 245 12.29 14.95 -5.26
CA GLN A 245 12.58 13.94 -6.29
C GLN A 245 11.99 14.33 -7.65
N MET A 246 10.74 14.81 -7.70
CA MET A 246 10.10 15.29 -8.94
C MET A 246 10.87 16.48 -9.50
N ARG A 247 11.25 17.47 -8.66
CA ARG A 247 12.02 18.64 -9.06
C ARG A 247 13.37 18.25 -9.69
N ILE A 248 14.11 17.35 -9.06
CA ILE A 248 15.39 16.87 -9.57
C ILE A 248 15.23 16.13 -10.89
N ASN A 249 14.21 15.28 -11.02
CA ASN A 249 13.99 14.49 -12.22
C ASN A 249 13.57 15.36 -13.42
N GLN A 250 12.78 16.41 -13.20
CA GLN A 250 12.33 17.35 -14.24
C GLN A 250 13.40 18.35 -14.66
N ASP A 251 14.46 18.52 -13.88
CA ASP A 251 15.53 19.45 -14.22
C ASP A 251 16.39 18.88 -15.37
N GLU A 252 16.18 19.43 -16.57
CA GLU A 252 16.90 19.03 -17.79
C GLU A 252 18.35 19.52 -17.82
N GLN A 253 18.74 20.46 -16.95
CA GLN A 253 20.11 20.98 -16.89
C GLN A 253 21.04 20.08 -16.09
N LEU A 254 20.50 19.19 -15.28
CA LEU A 254 21.27 18.26 -14.47
C LEU A 254 21.67 17.02 -15.26
N SER A 255 22.96 16.68 -15.21
CA SER A 255 23.44 15.39 -15.68
C SER A 255 22.92 14.25 -14.80
N THR A 256 22.92 13.01 -15.30
CA THR A 256 22.53 11.80 -14.55
C THR A 256 23.29 11.67 -13.23
N LYS A 257 24.58 12.04 -13.21
CA LYS A 257 25.41 11.99 -12.00
C LYS A 257 24.98 13.04 -10.98
N GLU A 258 24.69 14.26 -11.40
CA GLU A 258 24.19 15.33 -10.53
C GLU A 258 22.81 15.02 -9.98
N LYS A 259 21.91 14.46 -10.81
CA LYS A 259 20.61 13.97 -10.34
C LYS A 259 20.78 12.92 -9.24
N ALA A 260 21.65 11.94 -9.44
CA ALA A 260 21.90 10.90 -8.43
C ALA A 260 22.44 11.49 -7.11
N GLN A 261 23.36 12.45 -7.17
CA GLN A 261 23.88 13.14 -5.97
C GLN A 261 22.82 13.94 -5.24
N LYS A 262 21.97 14.69 -5.98
CA LYS A 262 20.88 15.46 -5.36
C LYS A 262 19.81 14.55 -4.76
N LEU A 263 19.47 13.43 -5.41
CA LEU A 263 18.55 12.44 -4.86
C LEU A 263 19.09 11.82 -3.56
N ASP A 264 20.39 11.55 -3.48
CA ASP A 264 21.03 11.07 -2.24
C ASP A 264 20.94 12.11 -1.12
N GLN A 265 21.16 13.40 -1.45
CA GLN A 265 20.97 14.49 -0.49
C GLN A 265 19.52 14.63 -0.03
N ALA A 266 18.56 14.47 -0.96
CA ALA A 266 17.13 14.56 -0.65
C ALA A 266 16.67 13.47 0.34
N LEU A 267 17.40 12.35 0.46
CA LEU A 267 17.11 11.32 1.47
C LEU A 267 17.13 11.87 2.90
N SER A 268 17.85 12.97 3.16
CA SER A 268 17.87 13.61 4.48
C SER A 268 16.53 14.23 4.89
N LEU A 269 15.58 14.40 3.95
CA LEU A 269 14.22 14.84 4.23
C LEU A 269 13.36 13.74 4.87
N LEU A 270 13.76 12.48 4.72
CA LEU A 270 12.98 11.35 5.22
C LEU A 270 13.26 11.11 6.72
N PRO A 271 12.24 10.69 7.49
CA PRO A 271 12.41 10.21 8.85
C PRO A 271 13.40 9.05 8.93
N GLU A 272 14.04 8.89 10.08
CA GLU A 272 15.06 7.84 10.29
C GLU A 272 14.48 6.43 10.08
N SER A 273 13.24 6.19 10.49
CA SER A 273 12.50 4.94 10.27
C SER A 273 12.39 4.60 8.79
N SER A 274 12.00 5.58 7.98
CA SER A 274 11.86 5.46 6.53
C SER A 274 13.20 5.32 5.83
N LEU A 275 14.22 6.05 6.30
CA LEU A 275 15.60 5.89 5.81
C LEU A 275 16.13 4.48 6.05
N LYS A 276 15.91 3.91 7.23
CA LYS A 276 16.32 2.54 7.55
C LYS A 276 15.63 1.52 6.65
N SER A 277 14.30 1.67 6.47
CA SER A 277 13.52 0.79 5.59
C SER A 277 13.97 0.90 4.14
N ARG A 278 14.17 2.13 3.63
CA ARG A 278 14.64 2.37 2.26
C ARG A 278 16.07 1.83 2.04
N LYS A 279 16.99 2.06 2.98
CA LYS A 279 18.36 1.51 2.91
C LYS A 279 18.32 -0.02 2.85
N ARG A 280 17.47 -0.65 3.66
CA ARG A 280 17.29 -2.11 3.64
C ARG A 280 16.76 -2.59 2.29
N MET A 281 15.74 -1.94 1.74
CA MET A 281 15.18 -2.29 0.44
C MET A 281 16.20 -2.09 -0.69
N LEU A 282 16.92 -0.96 -0.70
CA LEU A 282 17.96 -0.71 -1.69
C LEU A 282 19.11 -1.73 -1.60
N SER A 283 19.53 -2.10 -0.39
CA SER A 283 20.57 -3.13 -0.20
C SER A 283 20.14 -4.49 -0.74
N HIS A 284 18.87 -4.88 -0.58
CA HIS A 284 18.34 -6.11 -1.18
C HIS A 284 18.33 -6.05 -2.71
N THR A 285 17.95 -4.91 -3.27
CA THR A 285 17.93 -4.73 -4.74
C THR A 285 19.35 -4.71 -5.31
N GLN A 286 20.27 -4.02 -4.66
CA GLN A 286 21.68 -3.99 -5.04
C GLN A 286 22.31 -5.39 -4.98
N LEU A 287 22.10 -6.11 -3.88
CA LEU A 287 22.56 -7.50 -3.74
C LEU A 287 22.00 -8.41 -4.82
N ARG A 288 20.70 -8.28 -5.14
CA ARG A 288 20.08 -9.06 -6.21
C ARG A 288 20.72 -8.78 -7.56
N THR A 289 21.01 -7.51 -7.85
CA THR A 289 21.69 -7.09 -9.08
C THR A 289 23.11 -7.63 -9.12
N GLU A 290 23.85 -7.51 -8.02
CA GLU A 290 25.23 -8.01 -7.89
C GLU A 290 25.29 -9.53 -8.09
N VAL A 291 24.44 -10.29 -7.42
CA VAL A 291 24.34 -11.75 -7.60
C VAL A 291 24.02 -12.11 -9.06
N SER A 292 23.09 -11.36 -9.70
CA SER A 292 22.79 -11.58 -11.10
C SER A 292 23.98 -11.29 -12.01
N GLN A 293 24.75 -10.26 -11.74
CA GLN A 293 25.96 -9.91 -12.49
C GLN A 293 27.09 -10.95 -12.29
N ILE A 294 27.31 -11.40 -11.05
CA ILE A 294 28.28 -12.49 -10.76
C ILE A 294 27.94 -13.71 -11.61
N ARG A 295 26.70 -14.15 -11.59
CA ARG A 295 26.27 -15.33 -12.38
C ARG A 295 26.33 -15.11 -13.89
N ALA A 296 25.91 -13.95 -14.38
CA ALA A 296 25.97 -13.61 -15.81
C ALA A 296 27.40 -13.56 -16.34
N ASN A 297 28.37 -13.18 -15.49
CA ASN A 297 29.79 -13.15 -15.84
C ASN A 297 30.49 -14.51 -15.62
N GLY A 298 29.77 -15.56 -15.27
CA GLY A 298 30.34 -16.90 -15.03
C GLY A 298 31.05 -17.03 -13.68
N GLY A 299 30.76 -16.14 -12.73
CA GLY A 299 31.29 -16.22 -11.38
C GLY A 299 30.76 -17.42 -10.59
N SER A 300 31.50 -17.82 -9.56
CA SER A 300 31.22 -19.02 -8.76
C SER A 300 30.09 -18.79 -7.73
N GLU A 301 29.46 -19.89 -7.27
CA GLU A 301 28.50 -19.82 -6.15
C GLU A 301 29.18 -19.43 -4.83
N ASP A 302 30.49 -19.54 -4.71
CA ASP A 302 31.23 -19.02 -3.54
C ASP A 302 31.35 -17.49 -3.60
N GLU A 303 31.48 -16.88 -4.77
CA GLU A 303 31.40 -15.42 -4.94
C GLU A 303 29.99 -14.90 -4.62
N VAL A 304 28.95 -15.62 -5.06
CA VAL A 304 27.56 -15.31 -4.70
C VAL A 304 27.36 -15.40 -3.19
N PHE A 305 27.91 -16.44 -2.55
CA PHE A 305 27.85 -16.61 -1.10
C PHE A 305 28.54 -15.46 -0.37
N ALA A 306 29.74 -15.07 -0.78
CA ALA A 306 30.49 -13.96 -0.16
C ALA A 306 29.73 -12.63 -0.26
N ALA A 307 29.15 -12.31 -1.41
CA ALA A 307 28.33 -11.11 -1.59
C ALA A 307 27.09 -11.13 -0.65
N ARG A 308 26.42 -12.27 -0.52
CA ARG A 308 25.29 -12.43 0.40
C ARG A 308 25.69 -12.34 1.87
N GLU A 309 26.83 -12.96 2.25
CA GLU A 309 27.33 -12.90 3.62
C GLU A 309 27.66 -11.48 4.03
N GLN A 310 28.29 -10.71 3.14
CA GLN A 310 28.61 -9.30 3.39
C GLN A 310 27.34 -8.46 3.57
N ALA A 311 26.30 -8.70 2.78
CA ALA A 311 25.09 -7.88 2.77
C ALA A 311 24.05 -8.28 3.83
N LEU A 312 23.91 -9.57 4.14
CA LEU A 312 22.83 -10.14 4.95
C LEU A 312 23.32 -10.93 6.17
N GLY A 313 24.63 -11.17 6.29
CA GLY A 313 25.22 -12.00 7.32
C GLY A 313 25.28 -13.50 6.96
N ALA A 314 26.11 -14.24 7.70
CA ALA A 314 26.46 -15.62 7.39
C ALA A 314 25.25 -16.56 7.38
N GLN A 315 24.34 -16.45 8.36
CA GLN A 315 23.19 -17.36 8.43
C GLN A 315 22.27 -17.22 7.22
N ALA A 316 21.94 -15.98 6.81
CA ALA A 316 21.12 -15.72 5.64
C ALA A 316 21.80 -16.21 4.34
N ALA A 317 23.11 -16.06 4.23
CA ALA A 317 23.88 -16.57 3.08
C ALA A 317 23.81 -18.10 2.98
N ILE A 318 23.93 -18.81 4.12
CA ILE A 318 23.77 -20.27 4.20
C ILE A 318 22.38 -20.70 3.74
N ASP A 319 21.33 -20.06 4.28
CA ASP A 319 19.95 -20.40 3.97
C ASP A 319 19.62 -20.16 2.49
N LEU A 320 20.13 -19.06 1.93
CA LEU A 320 19.97 -18.75 0.50
C LEU A 320 20.74 -19.72 -0.41
N ARG A 321 21.93 -20.17 -0.01
CA ARG A 321 22.69 -21.21 -0.73
C ARG A 321 21.89 -22.51 -0.79
N LYS A 322 21.39 -22.97 0.35
CA LYS A 322 20.55 -24.15 0.45
C LYS A 322 19.29 -24.04 -0.41
N LEU A 323 18.66 -22.87 -0.45
CA LEU A 323 17.50 -22.61 -1.29
C LEU A 323 17.86 -22.70 -2.79
N ASP A 324 19.00 -22.15 -3.17
CA ASP A 324 19.47 -22.23 -4.57
C ASP A 324 19.79 -23.67 -4.99
N GLU A 325 20.42 -24.46 -4.13
CA GLU A 325 20.65 -25.90 -4.34
C GLU A 325 19.32 -26.66 -4.51
N GLN A 326 18.33 -26.39 -3.69
CA GLN A 326 17.00 -26.99 -3.82
C GLN A 326 16.32 -26.59 -5.13
N ARG A 327 16.45 -25.32 -5.53
CA ARG A 327 15.90 -24.84 -6.81
C ARG A 327 16.60 -25.48 -8.01
N ALA A 328 17.90 -25.59 -7.98
CA ALA A 328 18.67 -26.25 -9.04
C ALA A 328 18.26 -27.72 -9.17
N SER A 329 18.23 -28.47 -8.08
CA SER A 329 17.78 -29.85 -8.05
C SER A 329 16.34 -30.02 -8.57
N TRP A 330 15.45 -29.10 -8.22
CA TRP A 330 14.08 -29.07 -8.73
C TRP A 330 14.03 -28.81 -10.26
N GLN A 331 14.82 -27.88 -10.77
CA GLN A 331 14.90 -27.59 -12.21
C GLN A 331 15.45 -28.78 -12.97
N ASP A 332 16.45 -29.46 -12.45
CA ASP A 332 17.00 -30.68 -13.08
C ASP A 332 15.96 -31.81 -13.14
N LYS A 333 15.24 -32.02 -12.02
CA LYS A 333 14.12 -32.99 -11.99
C LYS A 333 13.06 -32.67 -13.04
N LEU A 334 12.62 -31.40 -13.13
CA LEU A 334 11.66 -30.96 -14.13
C LEU A 334 12.19 -31.12 -15.55
N GLY A 335 13.46 -30.82 -15.78
CA GLY A 335 14.11 -31.01 -17.11
C GLY A 335 14.10 -32.45 -17.55
N ILE A 336 14.46 -33.37 -16.65
CA ILE A 336 14.45 -34.84 -16.94
C ILE A 336 13.02 -35.29 -17.23
N PHE A 337 12.05 -34.90 -16.40
CA PHE A 337 10.65 -35.25 -16.61
C PHE A 337 10.09 -34.70 -17.93
N SER A 338 10.35 -33.41 -18.21
CA SER A 338 9.90 -32.77 -19.46
C SER A 338 10.44 -33.47 -20.68
N HIS A 339 11.74 -33.85 -20.69
CA HIS A 339 12.36 -34.58 -21.78
C HIS A 339 11.71 -35.95 -21.98
N ALA A 340 11.55 -36.72 -20.89
CA ALA A 340 10.92 -38.04 -20.96
C ALA A 340 9.45 -37.98 -21.39
N ARG A 341 8.69 -37.02 -20.86
CA ARG A 341 7.31 -36.74 -21.26
C ARG A 341 7.20 -36.44 -22.77
N ASN A 342 8.09 -35.59 -23.30
CA ASN A 342 8.09 -35.28 -24.72
C ASN A 342 8.43 -36.50 -25.60
N GLN A 343 9.29 -37.40 -25.13
CA GLN A 343 9.55 -38.67 -25.82
C GLN A 343 8.30 -39.56 -25.87
N ILE A 344 7.55 -39.68 -24.76
CA ILE A 344 6.30 -40.43 -24.70
C ILE A 344 5.27 -39.82 -25.66
N LEU A 345 5.07 -38.50 -25.65
CA LEU A 345 4.12 -37.80 -26.52
C LEU A 345 4.48 -37.93 -28.03
N SER A 346 5.75 -38.06 -28.35
CA SER A 346 6.21 -38.27 -29.74
C SER A 346 6.24 -39.74 -30.19
N SER A 347 5.91 -40.66 -29.29
CA SER A 347 5.88 -42.12 -29.60
C SER A 347 4.65 -42.50 -30.41
N SER A 348 4.66 -43.69 -30.95
CA SER A 348 3.52 -44.29 -31.69
C SER A 348 2.45 -44.89 -30.76
N MET A 349 2.48 -44.65 -29.47
CA MET A 349 1.49 -45.14 -28.50
C MET A 349 0.14 -44.44 -28.71
N THR A 350 -0.94 -45.11 -28.26
CA THR A 350 -2.26 -44.45 -28.21
C THR A 350 -2.23 -43.35 -27.16
N GLU A 351 -3.07 -42.32 -27.32
CA GLU A 351 -3.19 -41.23 -26.33
C GLU A 351 -3.47 -41.77 -24.92
N SER A 352 -4.30 -42.81 -24.81
CA SER A 352 -4.59 -43.45 -23.52
C SER A 352 -3.35 -44.07 -22.89
N ASP A 353 -2.49 -44.71 -23.69
CA ASP A 353 -1.29 -45.35 -23.19
C ASP A 353 -0.19 -44.30 -22.89
N GLN A 354 -0.10 -43.22 -23.69
CA GLN A 354 0.77 -42.06 -23.37
C GLN A 354 0.43 -41.44 -22.05
N ASN A 355 -0.86 -41.19 -21.75
CA ASN A 355 -1.30 -40.60 -20.50
C ASN A 355 -0.96 -41.49 -19.29
N LYS A 356 -1.18 -42.79 -19.39
CA LYS A 356 -0.81 -43.75 -18.32
C LYS A 356 0.70 -43.76 -18.06
N GLU A 357 1.50 -43.73 -19.14
CA GLU A 357 2.96 -43.74 -18.98
C GLU A 357 3.49 -42.43 -18.40
N ILE A 358 2.89 -41.27 -18.76
CA ILE A 358 3.21 -39.98 -18.17
C ILE A 358 2.83 -39.95 -16.64
N GLU A 359 1.68 -40.50 -16.28
CA GLU A 359 1.25 -40.61 -14.90
C GLU A 359 2.21 -41.49 -14.09
N ARG A 360 2.60 -42.65 -14.62
CA ARG A 360 3.60 -43.53 -14.02
C ARG A 360 4.94 -42.82 -13.82
N LEU A 361 5.40 -42.07 -14.83
CA LEU A 361 6.64 -41.31 -14.77
C LEU A 361 6.58 -40.19 -13.71
N LEU A 362 5.42 -39.57 -13.57
CA LEU A 362 5.17 -38.53 -12.55
C LEU A 362 5.27 -39.15 -11.16
N ASP A 363 4.61 -40.30 -10.92
CA ASP A 363 4.65 -41.04 -9.66
C ASP A 363 6.05 -41.53 -9.29
N GLU A 364 6.85 -41.91 -10.28
CA GLU A 364 8.24 -42.37 -10.07
C GLU A 364 9.21 -41.24 -9.72
N GLN A 365 8.99 -40.05 -10.27
CA GLN A 365 9.95 -38.94 -10.12
C GLN A 365 9.59 -37.92 -9.06
N PHE A 366 8.32 -37.80 -8.70
CA PHE A 366 7.85 -36.77 -7.81
C PHE A 366 6.99 -37.32 -6.68
N GLU A 367 7.08 -36.67 -5.51
CA GLU A 367 6.18 -36.96 -4.42
C GLU A 367 4.74 -36.52 -4.77
N ALA A 368 3.74 -37.21 -4.22
CA ALA A 368 2.33 -36.92 -4.48
C ALA A 368 1.93 -35.46 -4.19
N SER A 369 2.61 -34.83 -3.22
CA SER A 369 2.45 -33.40 -2.88
C SER A 369 2.96 -32.46 -3.98
N GLU A 370 3.88 -32.91 -4.81
CA GLU A 370 4.52 -32.13 -5.88
C GLU A 370 3.75 -32.22 -7.23
N HIS A 371 2.92 -33.25 -7.43
CA HIS A 371 2.25 -33.53 -8.71
C HIS A 371 1.49 -32.35 -9.26
N LYS A 372 0.66 -31.66 -8.44
CA LYS A 372 -0.10 -30.48 -8.89
C LYS A 372 0.81 -29.36 -9.39
N ARG A 373 1.96 -29.20 -8.75
CA ARG A 373 2.95 -28.19 -9.14
C ARG A 373 3.64 -28.56 -10.45
N VAL A 374 3.99 -29.83 -10.64
CA VAL A 374 4.61 -30.31 -11.88
C VAL A 374 3.64 -30.15 -13.05
N ILE A 375 2.38 -30.60 -12.88
CA ILE A 375 1.35 -30.50 -13.92
C ILE A 375 1.09 -29.04 -14.34
N ALA A 376 1.10 -28.10 -13.38
CA ALA A 376 0.91 -26.68 -13.65
C ALA A 376 2.07 -26.02 -14.41
N LEU A 377 3.25 -26.64 -14.44
CA LEU A 377 4.46 -26.13 -15.09
C LEU A 377 4.72 -26.79 -16.47
N MET A 378 3.94 -27.80 -16.85
CA MET A 378 4.09 -28.60 -18.08
C MET A 378 2.97 -28.33 -19.09
#